data_3d60b91fc77ae9dbbc4cfd5e03ba2275
#
_entry.id   3d60b91fc77ae9dbbc4cfd5e03ba2275
#
_cell.length_a   1.000
_cell.length_b   1.000
_cell.length_c   1.000
_cell.angle_alpha   90.00
_cell.angle_beta   90.00
_cell.angle_gamma   90.00
#
_symmetry.space_group_name_H-M   'P 1'
#
loop_
_entity.id
_entity.type
_entity.pdbx_description
1 polymer ?
#
loop_
_entity_poly.entity_id
_entity_poly.type
_entity_poly.pdbx_seq_one_letter_code
_entity_poly.pdbx_strand_id
1 'polypeptide(L)'
;MDSRIPIDPERVAIVHPFRRAKREAGDDEGQLPPLVDEHGEPAAAVLQIQATPFRWQDPAAMPRRDWVYGHHLIRRFLSTTVAPGAVGKSSLVLVEAIAMVTGRSLLGVTPPRCMRVWYVNLEDPLEEIERRVAAICLRYGVPPSEVEGRLFLNSGRSSEIIIATTARDGTKVAEPVVEGLVRAIRTNQIDVMVVDPFVSSHRVGENDNAAIDIVAKAWNRVAEEGRAAIELVHHVRKGQGGGAEFTVEDGRGAGALLAAARSARVLNPMTKEQAEKAGLDTHRGYFRADNGKANLAPPPDRSAWFRLAPVPLGNGDDGGDFVAVVEPWQWPDALDGMTVEDLRRAQRAIAGGRWRENAQAKDWAGIAIAEALGIELDVAGRGRVKALLKTWIGTGMFVVVEGRDDRRKPVPFIEIGEAATD
;
A
#
# COMPACT_ATOMS: atom_id res chain seq x y z
N MET A 1 20.38 -23.26 40.37
CA MET A 1 19.80 -24.53 39.91
C MET A 1 20.02 -24.57 38.40
N ASP A 2 21.05 -25.31 38.04
CA ASP A 2 21.59 -25.42 36.66
C ASP A 2 20.89 -26.62 36.00
N SER A 3 19.96 -26.38 35.07
CA SER A 3 19.24 -27.45 34.38
C SER A 3 19.85 -27.62 32.97
N ARG A 4 20.95 -28.34 32.88
CA ARG A 4 21.45 -28.85 31.59
C ARG A 4 20.57 -30.03 31.14
N ILE A 5 19.91 -29.89 30.02
CA ILE A 5 19.20 -30.97 29.31
C ILE A 5 20.27 -31.98 28.82
N PRO A 6 20.20 -33.27 29.15
CA PRO A 6 21.15 -34.26 28.65
C PRO A 6 20.92 -34.49 27.14
N ILE A 7 21.96 -34.35 26.34
CA ILE A 7 21.98 -34.73 24.93
C ILE A 7 22.12 -36.22 24.83
N ASP A 8 21.16 -36.88 24.24
CA ASP A 8 21.14 -38.32 23.95
C ASP A 8 22.24 -38.70 22.97
N PRO A 9 23.26 -39.50 23.34
CA PRO A 9 24.37 -39.84 22.46
C PRO A 9 24.01 -40.76 21.29
N GLU A 10 22.81 -41.34 21.25
CA GLU A 10 22.41 -42.24 20.16
C GLU A 10 21.74 -41.54 18.96
N ARG A 11 21.63 -40.21 18.96
CA ARG A 11 21.14 -39.39 17.83
C ARG A 11 22.20 -38.65 17.04
N VAL A 12 23.44 -39.04 17.16
CA VAL A 12 24.49 -38.58 16.24
C VAL A 12 24.35 -39.35 14.91
N ALA A 13 23.88 -38.65 13.87
CA ALA A 13 23.82 -39.18 12.54
C ALA A 13 25.24 -39.71 12.17
N ILE A 14 25.35 -41.02 11.90
CA ILE A 14 26.57 -41.64 11.44
C ILE A 14 26.89 -41.01 10.09
N VAL A 15 27.89 -40.14 10.05
CA VAL A 15 28.44 -39.62 8.80
C VAL A 15 29.31 -40.73 8.23
N HIS A 16 28.80 -41.47 7.25
CA HIS A 16 29.61 -42.43 6.52
C HIS A 16 30.77 -41.72 5.81
N PRO A 17 32.02 -42.18 5.93
CA PRO A 17 33.15 -41.56 5.29
C PRO A 17 33.07 -41.72 3.76
N PHE A 18 32.90 -40.65 3.04
CA PHE A 18 33.03 -40.63 1.60
C PHE A 18 34.47 -40.95 1.21
N ARG A 19 34.69 -41.95 0.35
CA ARG A 19 36.02 -42.26 -0.22
C ARG A 19 36.29 -41.29 -1.37
N ARG A 20 37.45 -40.63 -1.32
CA ARG A 20 37.99 -39.87 -2.48
C ARG A 20 38.46 -40.86 -3.56
N ALA A 21 38.05 -40.67 -4.80
CA ALA A 21 38.65 -41.36 -5.94
C ALA A 21 40.15 -41.00 -6.03
N LYS A 22 41.01 -42.02 -6.29
CA LYS A 22 42.46 -41.81 -6.44
C LYS A 22 42.69 -40.99 -7.73
N ARG A 23 43.44 -39.89 -7.58
CA ARG A 23 43.97 -39.11 -8.69
C ARG A 23 45.03 -39.95 -9.42
N GLU A 24 44.89 -40.15 -10.73
CA GLU A 24 46.02 -40.39 -11.62
C GLU A 24 46.67 -39.02 -11.91
N ALA A 25 48.00 -38.98 -11.79
CA ALA A 25 48.77 -37.76 -11.89
C ALA A 25 48.74 -37.17 -13.30
N GLY A 26 48.09 -36.05 -13.48
CA GLY A 26 48.07 -35.27 -14.71
C GLY A 26 47.37 -33.94 -14.46
N ASP A 27 48.13 -32.90 -14.52
CA ASP A 27 47.87 -31.50 -14.21
C ASP A 27 46.48 -30.98 -14.60
N ASP A 28 45.68 -30.59 -13.61
CA ASP A 28 44.79 -29.42 -13.70
C ASP A 28 44.49 -28.87 -12.29
N GLU A 29 45.01 -27.71 -12.00
CA GLU A 29 44.75 -26.97 -10.73
C GLU A 29 43.37 -26.33 -10.79
N GLY A 30 42.37 -26.98 -10.19
CA GLY A 30 41.13 -26.25 -9.90
C GLY A 30 39.85 -27.07 -9.69
N GLN A 31 39.71 -28.24 -10.20
CA GLN A 31 38.49 -29.03 -10.00
C GLN A 31 38.72 -30.26 -9.13
N LEU A 32 38.08 -30.23 -7.92
CA LEU A 32 38.00 -31.45 -7.11
C LEU A 32 37.19 -32.50 -7.87
N PRO A 33 37.62 -33.78 -7.89
CA PRO A 33 36.86 -34.84 -8.52
C PRO A 33 35.46 -34.93 -7.89
N PRO A 34 34.42 -35.30 -8.67
CA PRO A 34 33.07 -35.43 -8.16
C PRO A 34 33.05 -36.43 -7.00
N LEU A 35 32.32 -36.09 -5.96
CA LEU A 35 32.04 -37.01 -4.87
C LEU A 35 31.14 -38.12 -5.42
N VAL A 36 31.55 -39.36 -5.24
CA VAL A 36 30.74 -40.54 -5.58
C VAL A 36 30.33 -41.25 -4.30
N ASP A 37 29.16 -41.89 -4.32
CA ASP A 37 28.67 -42.72 -3.21
C ASP A 37 29.44 -44.04 -3.14
N GLU A 38 29.08 -44.91 -2.21
CA GLU A 38 29.70 -46.23 -2.04
C GLU A 38 29.51 -47.18 -3.23
N HIS A 39 28.63 -46.84 -4.18
CA HIS A 39 28.34 -47.58 -5.41
C HIS A 39 28.99 -46.95 -6.64
N GLY A 40 29.73 -45.81 -6.49
CA GLY A 40 30.43 -45.15 -7.60
C GLY A 40 29.54 -44.23 -8.43
N GLU A 41 28.27 -43.99 -8.02
CA GLU A 41 27.38 -43.05 -8.66
C GLU A 41 27.72 -41.63 -8.22
N PRO A 42 27.50 -40.59 -9.06
CA PRO A 42 27.70 -39.21 -8.66
C PRO A 42 26.84 -38.90 -7.41
N ALA A 43 27.49 -38.68 -6.27
CA ALA A 43 26.79 -38.26 -5.06
C ALA A 43 25.96 -37.04 -5.41
N ALA A 44 24.69 -37.04 -5.01
CA ALA A 44 23.81 -35.86 -5.13
C ALA A 44 24.59 -34.62 -4.68
N ALA A 45 24.65 -33.59 -5.50
CA ALA A 45 25.47 -32.40 -5.29
C ALA A 45 25.26 -31.89 -3.84
N VAL A 46 26.27 -32.12 -3.00
CA VAL A 46 26.22 -31.63 -1.61
C VAL A 46 26.19 -30.11 -1.70
N LEU A 47 25.11 -29.52 -1.27
CA LEU A 47 24.95 -28.08 -1.23
C LEU A 47 26.09 -27.49 -0.35
N GLN A 48 27.08 -26.88 -0.97
CA GLN A 48 28.19 -26.25 -0.22
C GLN A 48 27.68 -24.94 0.37
N ILE A 49 27.30 -24.98 1.63
CA ILE A 49 26.97 -23.79 2.41
C ILE A 49 28.29 -23.17 2.88
N GLN A 50 28.64 -22.00 2.35
CA GLN A 50 29.83 -21.25 2.75
C GLN A 50 29.46 -20.03 3.59
N ALA A 51 30.09 -19.90 4.76
CA ALA A 51 30.03 -18.66 5.53
C ALA A 51 30.95 -17.60 4.87
N THR A 52 30.38 -16.45 4.53
CA THR A 52 31.12 -15.34 3.92
C THR A 52 31.61 -14.39 5.03
N PRO A 53 32.94 -14.16 5.18
CA PRO A 53 33.44 -13.24 6.17
C PRO A 53 33.03 -11.79 5.84
N PHE A 54 32.62 -11.05 6.87
CA PHE A 54 32.30 -9.64 6.75
C PHE A 54 33.55 -8.85 6.33
N ARG A 55 33.39 -7.95 5.37
CA ARG A 55 34.40 -6.97 4.97
C ARG A 55 33.80 -5.57 5.16
N TRP A 56 34.49 -4.74 5.90
CA TRP A 56 34.09 -3.35 6.08
C TRP A 56 34.08 -2.61 4.74
N GLN A 57 33.02 -1.83 4.52
CA GLN A 57 32.91 -0.92 3.38
C GLN A 57 32.59 0.48 3.94
N ASP A 58 33.12 1.51 3.30
CA ASP A 58 32.76 2.88 3.63
C ASP A 58 31.24 3.09 3.41
N PRO A 59 30.48 3.49 4.43
CA PRO A 59 29.06 3.76 4.29
C PRO A 59 28.72 4.79 3.20
N ALA A 60 29.59 5.77 2.96
CA ALA A 60 29.42 6.79 1.93
C ALA A 60 29.55 6.23 0.50
N ALA A 61 30.28 5.13 0.33
CA ALA A 61 30.45 4.44 -0.94
C ALA A 61 29.39 3.36 -1.19
N MET A 62 28.54 3.05 -0.20
CA MET A 62 27.48 2.05 -0.39
C MET A 62 26.39 2.57 -1.35
N PRO A 63 25.91 1.73 -2.30
CA PRO A 63 24.83 2.14 -3.18
C PRO A 63 23.54 2.39 -2.38
N ARG A 64 22.81 3.44 -2.76
CA ARG A 64 21.49 3.71 -2.17
C ARG A 64 20.52 2.55 -2.47
N ARG A 65 19.52 2.37 -1.58
CA ARG A 65 18.40 1.47 -1.85
C ARG A 65 17.67 1.90 -3.12
N ASP A 66 17.40 0.96 -4.00
CA ASP A 66 16.75 1.21 -5.29
C ASP A 66 15.22 1.24 -5.12
N TRP A 67 14.72 2.35 -4.53
CA TRP A 67 13.31 2.62 -4.44
C TRP A 67 12.76 2.98 -5.83
N VAL A 68 11.69 2.30 -6.24
CA VAL A 68 11.07 2.51 -7.54
C VAL A 68 9.78 3.32 -7.46
N TYR A 69 9.07 3.28 -6.32
CA TYR A 69 7.90 4.13 -6.08
C TYR A 69 7.73 4.45 -4.59
N GLY A 70 7.96 5.70 -4.22
CA GLY A 70 7.95 6.16 -2.84
C GLY A 70 8.80 5.27 -1.93
N HIS A 71 8.29 4.99 -0.73
CA HIS A 71 8.88 4.02 0.18
C HIS A 71 8.07 2.70 0.24
N HIS A 72 7.27 2.43 -0.80
CA HIS A 72 6.46 1.21 -0.88
C HIS A 72 7.10 0.15 -1.80
N LEU A 73 7.50 0.52 -3.00
CA LEU A 73 8.11 -0.41 -3.96
C LEU A 73 9.63 -0.24 -3.99
N ILE A 74 10.33 -1.34 -3.78
CA ILE A 74 11.80 -1.39 -3.81
C ILE A 74 12.24 -2.58 -4.67
N ARG A 75 13.23 -2.37 -5.53
CA ARG A 75 13.75 -3.41 -6.44
C ARG A 75 14.25 -4.62 -5.67
N ARG A 76 14.00 -5.82 -6.23
CA ARG A 76 14.39 -7.13 -5.70
C ARG A 76 13.64 -7.57 -4.44
N PHE A 77 12.54 -6.90 -4.08
CA PHE A 77 11.75 -7.25 -2.91
C PHE A 77 10.26 -7.33 -3.24
N LEU A 78 9.54 -8.03 -2.37
CA LEU A 78 8.09 -8.03 -2.36
C LEU A 78 7.54 -6.84 -1.56
N SER A 79 6.48 -6.27 -2.09
CA SER A 79 5.57 -5.38 -1.39
C SER A 79 4.14 -5.92 -1.51
N THR A 80 3.25 -5.53 -0.62
CA THR A 80 1.86 -5.94 -0.69
C THR A 80 0.89 -4.82 -0.36
N THR A 81 -0.19 -4.73 -1.15
CA THR A 81 -1.34 -3.89 -0.88
C THR A 81 -2.52 -4.77 -0.49
N VAL A 82 -2.99 -4.62 0.75
CA VAL A 82 -4.11 -5.38 1.31
C VAL A 82 -5.35 -4.49 1.32
N ALA A 83 -6.50 -5.00 0.86
CA ALA A 83 -7.71 -4.18 0.81
C ALA A 83 -8.99 -5.00 0.86
N PRO A 84 -10.09 -4.47 1.41
CA PRO A 84 -11.41 -5.04 1.21
C PRO A 84 -11.85 -4.96 -0.26
N GLY A 85 -12.86 -5.74 -0.62
CA GLY A 85 -13.45 -5.68 -1.96
C GLY A 85 -14.03 -4.30 -2.27
N ALA A 86 -13.97 -3.89 -3.53
CA ALA A 86 -14.58 -2.67 -4.08
C ALA A 86 -14.09 -1.33 -3.48
N VAL A 87 -12.95 -1.30 -2.78
CA VAL A 87 -12.38 -0.05 -2.22
C VAL A 87 -11.57 0.75 -3.24
N GLY A 88 -11.21 0.15 -4.39
CA GLY A 88 -10.42 0.82 -5.44
C GLY A 88 -8.96 0.36 -5.55
N LYS A 89 -8.59 -0.81 -4.97
CA LYS A 89 -7.22 -1.33 -4.98
C LYS A 89 -6.62 -1.45 -6.39
N SER A 90 -7.33 -2.10 -7.32
CA SER A 90 -6.86 -2.31 -8.70
C SER A 90 -6.70 -0.99 -9.45
N SER A 91 -7.61 -0.02 -9.24
CA SER A 91 -7.49 1.32 -9.82
C SER A 91 -6.28 2.07 -9.23
N LEU A 92 -6.05 1.96 -7.91
CA LEU A 92 -4.89 2.60 -7.26
C LEU A 92 -3.56 2.10 -7.84
N VAL A 93 -3.35 0.77 -7.84
CA VAL A 93 -2.07 0.20 -8.32
C VAL A 93 -1.87 0.41 -9.81
N LEU A 94 -2.96 0.52 -10.60
CA LEU A 94 -2.87 0.81 -12.03
C LEU A 94 -2.53 2.29 -12.30
N VAL A 95 -3.07 3.25 -11.50
CA VAL A 95 -2.63 4.65 -11.56
C VAL A 95 -1.16 4.78 -11.16
N GLU A 96 -0.70 4.06 -10.13
CA GLU A 96 0.71 4.01 -9.75
C GLU A 96 1.58 3.42 -10.87
N ALA A 97 1.10 2.37 -11.56
CA ALA A 97 1.79 1.80 -12.72
C ALA A 97 1.97 2.87 -13.82
N ILE A 98 0.93 3.62 -14.15
CA ILE A 98 1.01 4.70 -15.14
C ILE A 98 1.90 5.86 -14.65
N ALA A 99 1.84 6.21 -13.36
CA ALA A 99 2.78 7.18 -12.79
C ALA A 99 4.24 6.75 -12.98
N MET A 100 4.55 5.47 -12.70
CA MET A 100 5.90 4.91 -12.88
C MET A 100 6.32 4.87 -14.35
N VAL A 101 5.43 4.50 -15.25
CA VAL A 101 5.71 4.42 -16.69
C VAL A 101 6.03 5.79 -17.26
N THR A 102 5.29 6.82 -16.86
CA THR A 102 5.41 8.20 -17.35
C THR A 102 6.44 9.03 -16.57
N GLY A 103 6.83 8.61 -15.37
CA GLY A 103 7.65 9.41 -14.46
C GLY A 103 6.89 10.59 -13.83
N ARG A 104 5.55 10.66 -13.98
CA ARG A 104 4.71 11.76 -13.50
C ARG A 104 4.23 11.52 -12.07
N SER A 105 4.11 12.58 -11.28
CA SER A 105 3.54 12.53 -9.93
C SER A 105 2.00 12.55 -10.00
N LEU A 106 1.37 11.42 -10.33
CA LEU A 106 -0.09 11.35 -10.47
C LEU A 106 -0.80 11.29 -9.12
N LEU A 107 -0.20 10.63 -8.12
CA LEU A 107 -0.77 10.43 -6.78
C LEU A 107 0.07 11.10 -5.68
N GLY A 108 0.80 12.16 -6.00
CA GLY A 108 1.66 12.87 -5.05
C GLY A 108 3.03 12.22 -4.81
N VAL A 109 3.32 11.07 -5.44
CA VAL A 109 4.62 10.41 -5.43
C VAL A 109 5.28 10.57 -6.81
N THR A 110 6.48 11.14 -6.85
CA THR A 110 7.26 11.27 -8.09
C THR A 110 8.19 10.07 -8.23
N PRO A 111 8.03 9.24 -9.26
CA PRO A 111 8.97 8.15 -9.54
C PRO A 111 10.36 8.72 -9.86
N PRO A 112 11.47 8.02 -9.50
CA PRO A 112 12.82 8.53 -9.75
C PRO A 112 13.18 8.60 -11.24
N ARG A 113 12.49 7.87 -12.09
CA ARG A 113 12.62 7.83 -13.55
C ARG A 113 11.41 7.16 -14.19
N CYS A 114 11.26 7.25 -15.51
CA CYS A 114 10.31 6.41 -16.24
C CYS A 114 10.73 4.95 -16.16
N MET A 115 9.76 4.06 -15.94
CA MET A 115 9.97 2.63 -15.71
C MET A 115 9.21 1.77 -16.70
N ARG A 116 9.56 0.50 -16.76
CA ARG A 116 8.81 -0.53 -17.48
C ARG A 116 8.02 -1.33 -16.46
N VAL A 117 6.70 -1.26 -16.54
CA VAL A 117 5.79 -1.90 -15.58
C VAL A 117 5.00 -3.00 -16.26
N TRP A 118 4.94 -4.17 -15.63
CA TRP A 118 4.13 -5.29 -16.04
C TRP A 118 2.97 -5.48 -15.05
N TYR A 119 1.76 -5.15 -15.49
CA TYR A 119 0.53 -5.34 -14.72
C TYR A 119 -0.17 -6.60 -15.18
N VAL A 120 -0.33 -7.55 -14.27
CA VAL A 120 -1.02 -8.83 -14.48
C VAL A 120 -2.28 -8.83 -13.66
N ASN A 121 -3.44 -8.76 -14.33
CA ASN A 121 -4.73 -8.95 -13.68
C ASN A 121 -5.20 -10.39 -13.93
N LEU A 122 -5.42 -11.13 -12.84
CA LEU A 122 -5.74 -12.57 -12.91
C LEU A 122 -7.26 -12.85 -12.91
N GLU A 123 -8.11 -11.82 -12.88
CA GLU A 123 -9.58 -11.94 -12.82
C GLU A 123 -10.28 -11.37 -14.04
N ASP A 124 -9.88 -10.19 -14.49
CA ASP A 124 -10.56 -9.45 -15.54
C ASP A 124 -10.04 -9.79 -16.95
N PRO A 125 -10.87 -9.66 -18.00
CA PRO A 125 -10.43 -9.77 -19.38
C PRO A 125 -9.53 -8.58 -19.78
N LEU A 126 -8.70 -8.75 -20.81
CA LEU A 126 -7.75 -7.73 -21.23
C LEU A 126 -8.43 -6.40 -21.60
N GLU A 127 -9.57 -6.46 -22.29
CA GLU A 127 -10.35 -5.29 -22.72
C GLU A 127 -10.79 -4.43 -21.53
N GLU A 128 -11.09 -5.04 -20.38
CA GLU A 128 -11.45 -4.30 -19.17
C GLU A 128 -10.24 -3.61 -18.54
N ILE A 129 -9.07 -4.26 -18.58
CA ILE A 129 -7.82 -3.65 -18.13
C ILE A 129 -7.46 -2.45 -19.03
N GLU A 130 -7.62 -2.61 -20.34
CA GLU A 130 -7.39 -1.54 -21.32
C GLU A 130 -8.35 -0.36 -21.13
N ARG A 131 -9.64 -0.60 -20.82
CA ARG A 131 -10.60 0.47 -20.48
C ARG A 131 -10.13 1.27 -19.26
N ARG A 132 -9.63 0.59 -18.22
CA ARG A 132 -9.10 1.26 -17.02
C ARG A 132 -7.86 2.09 -17.34
N VAL A 133 -6.94 1.57 -18.16
CA VAL A 133 -5.77 2.33 -18.62
C VAL A 133 -6.19 3.55 -19.41
N ALA A 134 -7.13 3.40 -20.36
CA ALA A 134 -7.65 4.51 -21.15
C ALA A 134 -8.30 5.60 -20.27
N ALA A 135 -9.13 5.20 -19.30
CA ALA A 135 -9.76 6.13 -18.36
C ALA A 135 -8.71 6.90 -17.53
N ILE A 136 -7.66 6.23 -17.07
CA ILE A 136 -6.57 6.88 -16.33
C ILE A 136 -5.83 7.87 -17.24
N CYS A 137 -5.52 7.47 -18.47
CA CYS A 137 -4.87 8.36 -19.45
C CYS A 137 -5.72 9.59 -19.73
N LEU A 138 -7.04 9.44 -19.93
CA LEU A 138 -7.98 10.54 -20.09
C LEU A 138 -7.99 11.46 -18.87
N ARG A 139 -8.12 10.90 -17.68
CA ARG A 139 -8.21 11.67 -16.43
C ARG A 139 -6.98 12.51 -16.15
N TYR A 140 -5.79 11.96 -16.40
CA TYR A 140 -4.52 12.60 -16.09
C TYR A 140 -3.86 13.28 -17.28
N GLY A 141 -4.51 13.31 -18.45
CA GLY A 141 -3.96 13.89 -19.66
C GLY A 141 -2.64 13.23 -20.09
N VAL A 142 -2.58 11.91 -20.00
CA VAL A 142 -1.40 11.12 -20.40
C VAL A 142 -1.56 10.70 -21.85
N PRO A 143 -0.68 11.13 -22.77
CA PRO A 143 -0.74 10.70 -24.16
C PRO A 143 -0.31 9.23 -24.30
N PRO A 144 -0.90 8.46 -25.23
CA PRO A 144 -0.57 7.06 -25.46
C PRO A 144 0.94 6.80 -25.65
N SER A 145 1.65 7.71 -26.30
CA SER A 145 3.10 7.60 -26.55
C SER A 145 3.97 7.55 -25.30
N GLU A 146 3.48 8.01 -24.15
CA GLU A 146 4.19 7.89 -22.87
C GLU A 146 4.00 6.52 -22.20
N VAL A 147 2.96 5.80 -22.58
CA VAL A 147 2.56 4.51 -21.99
C VAL A 147 3.01 3.34 -22.87
N GLU A 148 2.87 3.48 -24.18
CA GLU A 148 3.22 2.45 -25.15
C GLU A 148 4.70 2.03 -25.04
N GLY A 149 4.95 0.71 -25.13
CA GLY A 149 6.28 0.12 -25.02
C GLY A 149 6.88 0.12 -23.61
N ARG A 150 6.18 0.69 -22.60
CA ARG A 150 6.63 0.68 -21.20
C ARG A 150 5.64 0.01 -20.26
N LEU A 151 4.34 0.08 -20.53
CA LEU A 151 3.31 -0.66 -19.81
C LEU A 151 3.06 -1.98 -20.55
N PHE A 152 3.12 -3.08 -19.81
CA PHE A 152 2.81 -4.43 -20.28
C PHE A 152 1.58 -4.92 -19.52
N LEU A 153 0.61 -5.46 -20.23
CA LEU A 153 -0.66 -5.94 -19.68
C LEU A 153 -0.85 -7.41 -19.98
N ASN A 154 -1.22 -8.19 -18.98
CA ASN A 154 -1.68 -9.55 -19.16
C ASN A 154 -2.95 -9.82 -18.36
N SER A 155 -3.85 -10.62 -18.97
CA SER A 155 -5.03 -11.15 -18.31
C SER A 155 -4.83 -12.63 -17.97
N GLY A 156 -5.15 -13.01 -16.74
CA GLY A 156 -5.17 -14.40 -16.29
C GLY A 156 -6.19 -15.25 -17.03
N ARG A 157 -7.17 -14.62 -17.71
CA ARG A 157 -8.11 -15.34 -18.57
C ARG A 157 -7.47 -15.85 -19.87
N SER A 158 -6.41 -15.19 -20.33
CA SER A 158 -5.67 -15.61 -21.53
C SER A 158 -4.45 -16.46 -21.21
N SER A 159 -3.82 -16.22 -20.05
CA SER A 159 -2.60 -16.91 -19.62
C SER A 159 -2.57 -17.04 -18.12
N GLU A 160 -2.86 -18.22 -17.62
CA GLU A 160 -2.87 -18.51 -16.20
C GLU A 160 -1.45 -18.50 -15.62
N ILE A 161 -1.21 -17.79 -14.52
CA ILE A 161 0.06 -17.77 -13.79
C ILE A 161 -0.17 -18.42 -12.44
N ILE A 162 0.20 -19.71 -12.29
CA ILE A 162 0.12 -20.45 -11.04
C ILE A 162 1.54 -20.81 -10.58
N ILE A 163 2.03 -20.07 -9.58
CA ILE A 163 3.42 -20.22 -9.11
C ILE A 163 3.62 -21.40 -8.16
N ALA A 164 2.55 -21.87 -7.50
CA ALA A 164 2.60 -23.02 -6.61
C ALA A 164 1.24 -23.72 -6.51
N THR A 165 1.27 -25.02 -6.26
CA THR A 165 0.08 -25.89 -6.12
C THR A 165 0.20 -26.81 -4.91
N THR A 166 -0.92 -27.28 -4.39
CA THR A 166 -0.97 -28.36 -3.40
C THR A 166 -0.81 -29.72 -4.09
N ALA A 167 0.13 -30.53 -3.65
CA ALA A 167 0.33 -31.92 -4.07
C ALA A 167 0.13 -32.88 -2.88
N ARG A 168 0.17 -34.20 -3.13
CA ARG A 168 -0.02 -35.21 -2.08
C ARG A 168 1.04 -35.15 -0.98
N ASP A 169 2.23 -34.72 -1.32
CA ASP A 169 3.43 -34.59 -0.48
C ASP A 169 3.70 -33.14 -0.02
N GLY A 170 2.71 -32.25 -0.13
CA GLY A 170 2.79 -30.86 0.34
C GLY A 170 2.68 -29.82 -0.77
N THR A 171 3.11 -28.60 -0.50
CA THR A 171 3.10 -27.49 -1.47
C THR A 171 4.29 -27.60 -2.41
N LYS A 172 4.03 -27.55 -3.71
CA LYS A 172 5.06 -27.57 -4.77
C LYS A 172 5.10 -26.27 -5.54
N VAL A 173 6.30 -25.71 -5.68
CA VAL A 173 6.56 -24.56 -6.55
C VAL A 173 6.59 -25.04 -8.00
N ALA A 174 5.93 -24.31 -8.89
CA ALA A 174 5.97 -24.54 -10.32
C ALA A 174 7.23 -23.92 -10.93
N GLU A 175 8.36 -24.60 -10.82
CA GLU A 175 9.66 -24.09 -11.27
C GLU A 175 9.65 -23.53 -12.70
N PRO A 176 9.02 -24.18 -13.70
CA PRO A 176 8.97 -23.64 -15.06
C PRO A 176 8.24 -22.29 -15.13
N VAL A 177 7.25 -22.04 -14.25
CA VAL A 177 6.55 -20.75 -14.17
C VAL A 177 7.47 -19.69 -13.59
N VAL A 178 8.17 -19.98 -12.49
CA VAL A 178 9.16 -19.08 -11.88
C VAL A 178 10.23 -18.67 -12.88
N GLU A 179 10.85 -19.65 -13.56
CA GLU A 179 11.86 -19.41 -14.59
C GLU A 179 11.31 -18.60 -15.77
N GLY A 180 10.08 -18.88 -16.20
CA GLY A 180 9.37 -18.15 -17.24
C GLY A 180 9.15 -16.69 -16.88
N LEU A 181 8.70 -16.40 -15.66
CA LEU A 181 8.52 -15.06 -15.13
C LEU A 181 9.86 -14.30 -15.07
N VAL A 182 10.90 -14.91 -14.51
CA VAL A 182 12.24 -14.31 -14.44
C VAL A 182 12.77 -13.98 -15.83
N ARG A 183 12.61 -14.90 -16.79
CA ARG A 183 13.01 -14.68 -18.19
C ARG A 183 12.25 -13.53 -18.82
N ALA A 184 10.91 -13.48 -18.66
CA ALA A 184 10.08 -12.42 -19.21
C ALA A 184 10.45 -11.04 -18.63
N ILE A 185 10.66 -10.96 -17.31
CA ILE A 185 11.11 -9.75 -16.62
C ILE A 185 12.45 -9.26 -17.18
N ARG A 186 13.43 -10.15 -17.32
CA ARG A 186 14.76 -9.79 -17.83
C ARG A 186 14.73 -9.39 -19.31
N THR A 187 14.04 -10.16 -20.15
CA THR A 187 13.96 -9.90 -21.60
C THR A 187 13.28 -8.55 -21.88
N ASN A 188 12.20 -8.23 -21.17
CA ASN A 188 11.47 -7.00 -21.35
C ASN A 188 11.98 -5.85 -20.45
N GLN A 189 13.06 -6.08 -19.69
CA GLN A 189 13.63 -5.09 -18.76
C GLN A 189 12.59 -4.49 -17.80
N ILE A 190 11.72 -5.33 -17.24
CA ILE A 190 10.66 -4.92 -16.33
C ILE A 190 11.28 -4.44 -15.01
N ASP A 191 10.91 -3.24 -14.59
CA ASP A 191 11.32 -2.66 -13.30
C ASP A 191 10.38 -3.07 -12.17
N VAL A 192 9.08 -3.16 -12.47
CA VAL A 192 8.02 -3.49 -11.52
C VAL A 192 7.04 -4.46 -12.16
N MET A 193 6.69 -5.52 -11.43
CA MET A 193 5.58 -6.41 -11.79
C MET A 193 4.51 -6.31 -10.70
N VAL A 194 3.26 -6.10 -11.11
CA VAL A 194 2.07 -6.10 -10.25
C VAL A 194 1.25 -7.34 -10.52
N VAL A 195 0.86 -8.06 -9.48
CA VAL A 195 0.00 -9.25 -9.54
C VAL A 195 -1.30 -8.97 -8.78
N ASP A 196 -2.41 -8.90 -9.48
CA ASP A 196 -3.73 -8.53 -8.95
C ASP A 196 -4.82 -9.52 -9.40
N PRO A 197 -5.37 -10.33 -8.48
CA PRO A 197 -4.97 -10.47 -7.08
C PRO A 197 -3.96 -11.62 -6.84
N PHE A 198 -3.25 -11.56 -5.72
CA PHE A 198 -2.31 -12.59 -5.26
C PHE A 198 -2.95 -13.98 -5.15
N VAL A 199 -4.17 -14.06 -4.61
CA VAL A 199 -4.88 -15.34 -4.42
C VAL A 199 -5.04 -16.14 -5.71
N SER A 200 -5.15 -15.48 -6.84
CA SER A 200 -5.31 -16.12 -8.15
C SER A 200 -3.98 -16.57 -8.77
N SER A 201 -2.85 -16.29 -8.12
CA SER A 201 -1.51 -16.68 -8.57
C SER A 201 -1.02 -18.04 -8.03
N HIS A 202 -1.84 -18.74 -7.25
CA HIS A 202 -1.50 -20.04 -6.67
C HIS A 202 -2.73 -20.92 -6.47
N ARG A 203 -2.50 -22.21 -6.22
CA ARG A 203 -3.53 -23.23 -5.93
C ARG A 203 -3.24 -23.90 -4.56
N VAL A 204 -2.98 -23.07 -3.53
CA VAL A 204 -2.80 -23.54 -2.16
C VAL A 204 -3.84 -22.90 -1.24
N GLY A 205 -4.10 -23.51 -0.08
CA GLY A 205 -5.07 -22.99 0.87
C GLY A 205 -4.63 -21.64 1.45
N GLU A 206 -5.46 -20.61 1.31
CA GLU A 206 -5.16 -19.25 1.80
C GLU A 206 -4.95 -19.16 3.32
N ASN A 207 -5.51 -20.11 4.08
CA ASN A 207 -5.38 -20.17 5.55
C ASN A 207 -4.20 -21.04 6.00
N ASP A 208 -3.47 -21.66 5.09
CA ASP A 208 -2.28 -22.45 5.38
C ASP A 208 -1.03 -21.54 5.29
N ASN A 209 -0.60 -21.06 6.46
CA ASN A 209 0.56 -20.17 6.55
C ASN A 209 1.85 -20.82 6.03
N ALA A 210 2.03 -22.15 6.18
CA ALA A 210 3.22 -22.83 5.68
C ALA A 210 3.21 -22.88 4.15
N ALA A 211 2.05 -23.14 3.54
CA ALA A 211 1.90 -23.12 2.09
C ALA A 211 2.07 -21.70 1.53
N ILE A 212 1.49 -20.69 2.17
CA ILE A 212 1.63 -19.28 1.76
C ILE A 212 3.08 -18.79 1.89
N ASP A 213 3.82 -19.25 2.91
CA ASP A 213 5.27 -18.93 3.03
C ASP A 213 6.06 -19.45 1.82
N ILE A 214 5.77 -20.65 1.36
CA ILE A 214 6.40 -21.23 0.15
C ILE A 214 6.07 -20.38 -1.09
N VAL A 215 4.79 -20.00 -1.27
CA VAL A 215 4.35 -19.12 -2.37
C VAL A 215 5.08 -17.77 -2.32
N ALA A 216 5.12 -17.14 -1.15
CA ALA A 216 5.77 -15.84 -0.96
C ALA A 216 7.27 -15.92 -1.22
N LYS A 217 7.94 -17.01 -0.82
CA LYS A 217 9.36 -17.27 -1.13
C LYS A 217 9.59 -17.45 -2.63
N ALA A 218 8.68 -18.12 -3.34
CA ALA A 218 8.76 -18.23 -4.80
C ALA A 218 8.66 -16.85 -5.47
N TRP A 219 7.74 -15.98 -5.04
CA TRP A 219 7.66 -14.61 -5.54
C TRP A 219 8.90 -13.77 -5.16
N ASN A 220 9.47 -13.93 -3.96
CA ASN A 220 10.74 -13.29 -3.59
C ASN A 220 11.88 -13.72 -4.50
N ARG A 221 11.91 -15.00 -4.92
CA ARG A 221 12.89 -15.48 -5.88
C ARG A 221 12.70 -14.82 -7.26
N VAL A 222 11.45 -14.68 -7.72
CA VAL A 222 11.16 -13.94 -8.97
C VAL A 222 11.65 -12.49 -8.87
N ALA A 223 11.43 -11.81 -7.73
CA ALA A 223 11.89 -10.44 -7.50
C ALA A 223 13.43 -10.34 -7.53
N GLU A 224 14.10 -11.24 -6.82
CA GLU A 224 15.57 -11.26 -6.70
C GLU A 224 16.25 -11.60 -8.02
N GLU A 225 15.86 -12.72 -8.64
CA GLU A 225 16.47 -13.18 -9.89
C GLU A 225 16.06 -12.30 -11.07
N GLY A 226 14.81 -11.83 -11.13
CA GLY A 226 14.31 -10.88 -12.12
C GLY A 226 14.91 -9.49 -11.98
N ARG A 227 15.41 -9.12 -10.80
CA ARG A 227 15.84 -7.77 -10.41
C ARG A 227 14.74 -6.74 -10.55
N ALA A 228 13.50 -7.12 -10.26
CA ALA A 228 12.32 -6.26 -10.31
C ALA A 228 11.70 -6.09 -8.92
N ALA A 229 10.94 -5.03 -8.70
CA ALA A 229 10.02 -4.94 -7.56
C ALA A 229 8.76 -5.75 -7.89
N ILE A 230 8.25 -6.51 -6.92
CA ILE A 230 7.01 -7.27 -7.09
C ILE A 230 5.98 -6.74 -6.12
N GLU A 231 4.83 -6.29 -6.64
CA GLU A 231 3.66 -5.89 -5.86
C GLU A 231 2.60 -6.98 -5.91
N LEU A 232 2.21 -7.49 -4.74
CA LEU A 232 1.15 -8.48 -4.61
C LEU A 232 -0.09 -7.82 -4.01
N VAL A 233 -1.15 -7.71 -4.80
CA VAL A 233 -2.43 -7.14 -4.37
C VAL A 233 -3.28 -8.23 -3.74
N HIS A 234 -3.72 -8.02 -2.51
CA HIS A 234 -4.37 -9.05 -1.72
C HIS A 234 -5.68 -8.57 -1.08
N HIS A 235 -6.62 -9.51 -0.85
CA HIS A 235 -7.88 -9.23 -0.20
C HIS A 235 -7.81 -9.43 1.31
N VAL A 236 -8.45 -8.56 2.08
CA VAL A 236 -8.71 -8.82 3.50
C VAL A 236 -9.74 -9.94 3.66
N ARG A 237 -9.73 -10.63 4.80
CA ARG A 237 -10.84 -11.47 5.23
C ARG A 237 -12.09 -10.60 5.35
N LYS A 238 -13.25 -11.14 5.03
CA LYS A 238 -14.51 -10.46 5.35
C LYS A 238 -14.54 -10.28 6.86
N GLY A 239 -14.35 -9.05 7.32
CA GLY A 239 -14.35 -8.72 8.74
C GLY A 239 -15.69 -9.07 9.37
N GLN A 240 -15.68 -9.45 10.63
CA GLN A 240 -16.90 -9.47 11.43
C GLN A 240 -17.42 -8.04 11.47
N GLY A 241 -18.61 -7.80 10.93
CA GLY A 241 -19.19 -6.48 10.73
C GLY A 241 -19.15 -5.64 12.00
N GLY A 242 -18.70 -4.40 11.91
CA GLY A 242 -18.63 -3.51 13.05
C GLY A 242 -17.78 -2.25 12.86
N GLY A 243 -17.42 -1.83 11.64
CA GLY A 243 -16.78 -0.52 11.44
C GLY A 243 -15.33 -0.41 11.95
N ALA A 244 -14.68 -1.52 12.29
CA ALA A 244 -13.27 -1.52 12.64
C ALA A 244 -12.40 -1.24 11.41
N GLU A 245 -11.37 -0.43 11.59
CA GLU A 245 -10.35 -0.20 10.57
C GLU A 245 -9.57 -1.47 10.29
N PHE A 246 -9.33 -1.74 9.01
CA PHE A 246 -8.51 -2.87 8.61
C PHE A 246 -7.04 -2.58 8.85
N THR A 247 -6.30 -3.61 9.26
CA THR A 247 -4.85 -3.62 9.36
C THR A 247 -4.26 -4.52 8.27
N VAL A 248 -2.97 -4.46 8.05
CA VAL A 248 -2.29 -5.38 7.12
C VAL A 248 -2.41 -6.85 7.55
N GLU A 249 -2.65 -7.09 8.83
CA GLU A 249 -2.81 -8.42 9.43
C GLU A 249 -4.17 -9.07 9.11
N ASP A 250 -5.15 -8.27 8.69
CA ASP A 250 -6.47 -8.76 8.28
C ASP A 250 -6.47 -9.45 6.90
N GLY A 251 -5.35 -9.42 6.18
CA GLY A 251 -5.17 -10.19 4.95
C GLY A 251 -5.34 -11.70 5.20
N ARG A 252 -5.89 -12.43 4.23
CA ARG A 252 -5.99 -13.89 4.31
C ARG A 252 -4.60 -14.51 4.23
N GLY A 253 -4.21 -15.36 5.19
CA GLY A 253 -2.84 -15.89 5.26
C GLY A 253 -1.78 -14.80 5.50
N ALA A 254 -2.19 -13.65 6.06
CA ALA A 254 -1.38 -12.44 6.15
C ALA A 254 -0.03 -12.65 6.86
N GLY A 255 0.04 -13.47 7.88
CA GLY A 255 1.26 -13.64 8.66
C GLY A 255 2.47 -14.03 7.81
N ALA A 256 2.33 -15.04 6.95
CA ALA A 256 3.42 -15.51 6.10
C ALA A 256 3.74 -14.53 4.96
N LEU A 257 2.71 -13.98 4.28
CA LEU A 257 2.92 -12.99 3.21
C LEU A 257 3.57 -11.72 3.75
N LEU A 258 3.08 -11.21 4.90
CA LEU A 258 3.67 -10.04 5.56
C LEU A 258 5.09 -10.30 6.03
N ALA A 259 5.39 -11.50 6.56
CA ALA A 259 6.75 -11.85 6.95
C ALA A 259 7.73 -11.75 5.76
N ALA A 260 7.31 -12.21 4.58
CA ALA A 260 8.10 -12.21 3.36
C ALA A 260 8.23 -10.82 2.71
N ALA A 261 7.20 -9.96 2.77
CA ALA A 261 7.21 -8.62 2.22
C ALA A 261 8.10 -7.65 3.01
N ARG A 262 8.71 -6.67 2.34
CA ARG A 262 9.49 -5.59 2.98
C ARG A 262 8.69 -4.33 3.22
N SER A 263 7.60 -4.15 2.49
CA SER A 263 6.62 -3.10 2.68
C SER A 263 5.21 -3.68 2.56
N ALA A 264 4.30 -3.22 3.40
CA ALA A 264 2.90 -3.60 3.32
C ALA A 264 2.02 -2.40 3.68
N ARG A 265 0.97 -2.20 2.92
CA ARG A 265 -0.04 -1.17 3.18
C ARG A 265 -1.44 -1.76 3.13
N VAL A 266 -2.36 -1.13 3.84
CA VAL A 266 -3.78 -1.47 3.83
C VAL A 266 -4.61 -0.30 3.34
N LEU A 267 -5.64 -0.59 2.55
CA LEU A 267 -6.59 0.42 2.12
C LEU A 267 -7.84 0.35 3.00
N ASN A 268 -8.16 1.47 3.65
CA ASN A 268 -9.33 1.63 4.49
C ASN A 268 -10.34 2.55 3.81
N PRO A 269 -11.59 2.11 3.60
CA PRO A 269 -12.65 3.02 3.13
C PRO A 269 -12.91 4.11 4.18
N MET A 270 -13.31 5.29 3.73
CA MET A 270 -13.74 6.37 4.61
C MET A 270 -14.98 5.96 5.39
N THR A 271 -15.01 6.23 6.70
CA THR A 271 -16.21 6.01 7.52
C THR A 271 -17.21 7.15 7.34
N LYS A 272 -18.47 6.93 7.76
CA LYS A 272 -19.49 7.96 7.74
C LYS A 272 -19.09 9.15 8.61
N GLU A 273 -18.55 8.88 9.80
CA GLU A 273 -18.09 9.90 10.75
C GLU A 273 -16.92 10.73 10.19
N GLN A 274 -16.05 10.08 9.40
CA GLN A 274 -14.96 10.76 8.72
C GLN A 274 -15.49 11.67 7.60
N ALA A 275 -16.47 11.21 6.81
CA ALA A 275 -17.10 12.03 5.78
C ALA A 275 -17.83 13.24 6.38
N GLU A 276 -18.60 13.05 7.46
CA GLU A 276 -19.23 14.15 8.18
C GLU A 276 -18.22 15.18 8.70
N LYS A 277 -17.09 14.72 9.25
CA LYS A 277 -16.00 15.62 9.69
C LYS A 277 -15.36 16.37 8.54
N ALA A 278 -15.28 15.75 7.36
CA ALA A 278 -14.75 16.35 6.14
C ALA A 278 -15.78 17.24 5.41
N GLY A 279 -17.02 17.30 5.88
CA GLY A 279 -18.09 18.04 5.21
C GLY A 279 -18.53 17.43 3.88
N LEU A 280 -18.43 16.11 3.74
CA LEU A 280 -18.82 15.39 2.52
C LEU A 280 -20.24 14.82 2.67
N ASP A 281 -21.03 14.86 1.60
CA ASP A 281 -22.36 14.26 1.54
C ASP A 281 -22.33 12.73 1.55
N THR A 282 -21.22 12.14 1.15
CA THR A 282 -21.03 10.69 1.07
C THR A 282 -19.60 10.28 1.43
N HIS A 283 -19.48 9.15 2.12
CA HIS A 283 -18.20 8.49 2.40
C HIS A 283 -17.78 7.54 1.26
N ARG A 284 -18.71 7.21 0.37
CA ARG A 284 -18.49 6.23 -0.71
C ARG A 284 -17.52 6.77 -1.74
N GLY A 285 -16.63 5.91 -2.20
CA GLY A 285 -15.60 6.28 -3.18
C GLY A 285 -14.39 7.00 -2.58
N TYR A 286 -14.34 7.24 -1.26
CA TYR A 286 -13.17 7.77 -0.56
C TYR A 286 -12.51 6.68 0.27
N PHE A 287 -11.18 6.68 0.27
CA PHE A 287 -10.39 5.73 1.06
C PHE A 287 -9.01 6.29 1.37
N ARG A 288 -8.33 5.67 2.31
CA ARG A 288 -6.94 5.99 2.63
C ARG A 288 -6.05 4.77 2.50
N ALA A 289 -4.76 5.01 2.25
CA ALA A 289 -3.72 4.01 2.34
C ALA A 289 -2.91 4.23 3.63
N ASP A 290 -2.93 3.24 4.49
CA ASP A 290 -2.19 3.20 5.74
C ASP A 290 -0.98 2.27 5.59
N ASN A 291 0.21 2.73 5.99
CA ASN A 291 1.39 1.88 5.98
C ASN A 291 1.39 0.99 7.23
N GLY A 292 1.30 -0.32 7.04
CA GLY A 292 1.30 -1.30 8.12
C GLY A 292 2.65 -1.97 8.35
N LYS A 293 3.57 -1.88 7.38
CA LYS A 293 4.93 -2.43 7.49
C LYS A 293 5.91 -1.64 6.64
N ALA A 294 7.00 -1.17 7.24
CA ALA A 294 8.08 -0.46 6.57
C ALA A 294 9.44 -0.87 7.18
N ASN A 295 10.02 -1.97 6.69
CA ASN A 295 11.27 -2.49 7.26
C ASN A 295 12.52 -1.69 6.86
N LEU A 296 12.46 -0.95 5.77
CA LEU A 296 13.62 -0.32 5.13
C LEU A 296 13.52 1.21 5.06
N ALA A 297 12.40 1.78 5.50
CA ALA A 297 12.15 3.22 5.58
C ALA A 297 11.38 3.56 6.86
N PRO A 298 11.46 4.79 7.37
CA PRO A 298 10.57 5.23 8.43
C PRO A 298 9.12 5.20 7.93
N PRO A 299 8.14 4.86 8.80
CA PRO A 299 6.74 4.95 8.44
C PRO A 299 6.37 6.41 8.12
N PRO A 300 5.45 6.65 7.18
CA PRO A 300 4.97 8.00 6.91
C PRO A 300 4.17 8.52 8.11
N ASP A 301 4.29 9.83 8.39
CA ASP A 301 3.60 10.47 9.50
C ASP A 301 2.08 10.57 9.30
N ARG A 302 1.61 10.44 8.07
CA ARG A 302 0.20 10.60 7.69
C ARG A 302 -0.20 9.58 6.64
N SER A 303 -1.47 9.15 6.70
CA SER A 303 -2.10 8.34 5.66
C SER A 303 -2.33 9.16 4.39
N ALA A 304 -2.14 8.54 3.23
CA ALA A 304 -2.51 9.14 1.96
C ALA A 304 -4.00 8.88 1.68
N TRP A 305 -4.75 9.94 1.38
CA TRP A 305 -6.17 9.86 1.06
C TRP A 305 -6.42 9.95 -0.43
N PHE A 306 -7.44 9.22 -0.88
CA PHE A 306 -7.82 9.11 -2.29
C PHE A 306 -9.33 9.15 -2.45
N ARG A 307 -9.76 9.50 -3.67
CA ARG A 307 -11.16 9.34 -4.11
C ARG A 307 -11.23 8.61 -5.44
N LEU A 308 -12.35 7.97 -5.71
CA LEU A 308 -12.71 7.39 -6.99
C LEU A 308 -13.53 8.41 -7.78
N ALA A 309 -12.98 8.89 -8.88
CA ALA A 309 -13.67 9.78 -9.80
C ALA A 309 -14.20 8.99 -11.00
N PRO A 310 -15.49 9.12 -11.38
CA PRO A 310 -16.01 8.50 -12.59
C PRO A 310 -15.47 9.23 -13.82
N VAL A 311 -14.92 8.48 -14.78
CA VAL A 311 -14.38 9.00 -16.04
C VAL A 311 -15.17 8.38 -17.20
N PRO A 312 -15.88 9.17 -18.03
CA PRO A 312 -16.54 8.67 -19.20
C PRO A 312 -15.52 8.34 -20.30
N LEU A 313 -15.65 7.21 -20.95
CA LEU A 313 -14.79 6.80 -22.06
C LEU A 313 -15.21 7.40 -23.42
N GLY A 314 -16.46 7.82 -23.53
CA GLY A 314 -17.01 8.34 -24.80
C GLY A 314 -17.16 7.28 -25.89
N ASN A 315 -17.25 6.02 -25.53
CA ASN A 315 -17.34 4.87 -26.45
C ASN A 315 -18.78 4.45 -26.76
N GLY A 316 -19.76 5.34 -26.64
CA GLY A 316 -21.18 5.14 -26.95
C GLY A 316 -21.90 6.46 -27.11
N ASP A 317 -23.08 6.44 -27.76
CA ASP A 317 -23.88 7.64 -28.09
C ASP A 317 -24.44 8.35 -26.84
N ASP A 318 -24.55 7.62 -25.72
CA ASP A 318 -25.05 8.10 -24.41
C ASP A 318 -23.94 8.52 -23.44
N GLY A 319 -22.71 8.67 -23.93
CA GLY A 319 -21.49 8.94 -23.10
C GLY A 319 -20.66 7.70 -22.87
N GLY A 320 -21.18 6.52 -23.17
CA GLY A 320 -20.48 5.24 -23.09
C GLY A 320 -20.23 4.74 -21.66
N ASP A 321 -19.19 3.93 -21.51
CA ASP A 321 -18.79 3.34 -20.24
C ASP A 321 -18.18 4.40 -19.30
N PHE A 322 -18.43 4.25 -18.00
CA PHE A 322 -17.78 5.02 -16.95
C PHE A 322 -16.81 4.14 -16.15
N VAL A 323 -15.60 4.59 -15.99
CA VAL A 323 -14.57 3.89 -15.23
C VAL A 323 -14.15 4.72 -14.03
N ALA A 324 -14.11 4.10 -12.86
CA ALA A 324 -13.65 4.76 -11.63
C ALA A 324 -12.12 4.85 -11.58
N VAL A 325 -11.59 6.07 -11.60
CA VAL A 325 -10.15 6.38 -11.55
C VAL A 325 -9.81 6.96 -10.18
N VAL A 326 -8.74 6.46 -9.57
CA VAL A 326 -8.24 6.97 -8.29
C VAL A 326 -7.54 8.31 -8.49
N GLU A 327 -7.86 9.26 -7.60
CA GLU A 327 -7.22 10.58 -7.51
C GLU A 327 -6.76 10.85 -6.08
N PRO A 328 -5.70 11.68 -5.90
CA PRO A 328 -5.37 12.20 -4.59
C PRO A 328 -6.54 12.99 -4.02
N TRP A 329 -6.79 12.82 -2.74
CA TRP A 329 -7.75 13.64 -2.02
C TRP A 329 -7.12 14.16 -0.72
N GLN A 330 -7.41 15.39 -0.38
CA GLN A 330 -6.93 16.01 0.84
C GLN A 330 -8.11 16.42 1.71
N TRP A 331 -7.93 16.25 3.00
CA TRP A 331 -8.90 16.77 3.94
C TRP A 331 -9.08 18.27 3.72
N PRO A 332 -10.34 18.77 3.64
CA PRO A 332 -10.57 20.18 3.55
C PRO A 332 -9.89 20.89 4.71
N ASP A 333 -9.04 21.85 4.42
CA ASP A 333 -8.54 22.74 5.44
C ASP A 333 -9.67 23.73 5.80
N ALA A 334 -10.06 23.76 7.06
CA ALA A 334 -11.09 24.68 7.51
C ALA A 334 -10.72 26.14 7.21
N LEU A 335 -9.43 26.47 7.24
CA LEU A 335 -8.91 27.80 6.96
C LEU A 335 -8.73 28.10 5.45
N ASP A 336 -8.91 27.11 4.58
CA ASP A 336 -8.73 27.33 3.13
C ASP A 336 -9.69 28.41 2.62
N GLY A 337 -9.13 29.45 1.99
CA GLY A 337 -9.87 30.62 1.53
C GLY A 337 -10.29 31.58 2.65
N MET A 338 -9.89 31.38 3.92
CA MET A 338 -10.14 32.29 5.02
C MET A 338 -9.05 33.38 5.06
N THR A 339 -9.50 34.62 5.25
CA THR A 339 -8.65 35.80 5.43
C THR A 339 -8.66 36.27 6.88
N VAL A 340 -7.72 37.15 7.24
CA VAL A 340 -7.74 37.82 8.55
C VAL A 340 -9.04 38.62 8.77
N GLU A 341 -9.59 39.21 7.70
CA GLU A 341 -10.88 39.94 7.78
C GLU A 341 -12.06 39.00 8.06
N ASP A 342 -12.01 37.75 7.57
CA ASP A 342 -13.02 36.77 7.92
C ASP A 342 -12.94 36.37 9.39
N LEU A 343 -11.75 36.24 9.97
CA LEU A 343 -11.58 36.06 11.41
C LEU A 343 -12.11 37.27 12.19
N ARG A 344 -11.83 38.48 11.74
CA ARG A 344 -12.37 39.73 12.38
C ARG A 344 -13.89 39.76 12.32
N ARG A 345 -14.51 39.35 11.21
CA ARG A 345 -15.97 39.25 11.09
C ARG A 345 -16.55 38.25 12.08
N ALA A 346 -15.91 37.08 12.18
CA ALA A 346 -16.28 36.05 13.13
C ALA A 346 -16.14 36.51 14.59
N GLN A 347 -15.04 37.22 14.93
CA GLN A 347 -14.83 37.78 16.26
C GLN A 347 -15.87 38.85 16.60
N ARG A 348 -16.21 39.74 15.67
CA ARG A 348 -17.29 40.73 15.86
C ARG A 348 -18.64 40.07 16.11
N ALA A 349 -18.95 38.98 15.41
CA ALA A 349 -20.20 38.25 15.62
C ALA A 349 -20.25 37.58 16.99
N ILE A 350 -19.14 37.04 17.46
CA ILE A 350 -19.05 36.44 18.81
C ILE A 350 -19.16 37.52 19.89
N ALA A 351 -18.53 38.68 19.72
CA ALA A 351 -18.63 39.81 20.65
C ALA A 351 -20.05 40.35 20.81
N GLY A 352 -20.89 40.22 19.77
CA GLY A 352 -22.26 40.70 19.73
C GLY A 352 -23.28 39.88 20.53
N GLY A 353 -22.88 38.75 21.13
CA GLY A 353 -23.79 37.86 21.79
C GLY A 353 -23.14 36.94 22.82
N ARG A 354 -23.95 36.00 23.32
CA ARG A 354 -23.51 34.99 24.27
C ARG A 354 -23.70 33.63 23.66
N TRP A 355 -22.59 33.01 23.27
CA TRP A 355 -22.59 31.84 22.38
C TRP A 355 -21.98 30.62 23.04
N ARG A 356 -22.69 29.49 23.01
CA ARG A 356 -22.21 28.21 23.56
C ARG A 356 -21.24 27.52 22.65
N GLU A 357 -20.32 26.77 23.26
CA GLU A 357 -19.43 25.88 22.56
C GLU A 357 -20.19 24.71 21.91
N ASN A 358 -21.19 24.16 22.59
CA ASN A 358 -21.91 22.98 22.19
C ASN A 358 -22.67 23.16 20.87
N ALA A 359 -22.27 22.43 19.84
CA ALA A 359 -22.84 22.47 18.49
C ALA A 359 -24.33 22.05 18.39
N GLN A 360 -24.90 21.45 19.43
CA GLN A 360 -26.32 21.09 19.52
C GLN A 360 -27.17 22.17 20.21
N ALA A 361 -26.53 23.18 20.78
CA ALA A 361 -27.23 24.27 21.43
C ALA A 361 -27.86 25.21 20.39
N LYS A 362 -29.03 25.79 20.74
CA LYS A 362 -29.71 26.79 19.89
C LYS A 362 -28.90 28.06 19.70
N ASP A 363 -28.07 28.38 20.67
CA ASP A 363 -27.17 29.51 20.77
C ASP A 363 -25.69 29.08 20.55
N TRP A 364 -25.47 28.10 19.65
CA TRP A 364 -24.14 27.66 19.31
C TRP A 364 -23.31 28.73 18.60
N ALA A 365 -22.08 28.97 19.04
CA ALA A 365 -21.16 29.96 18.47
C ALA A 365 -20.97 29.81 16.94
N GLY A 366 -21.06 28.59 16.43
CA GLY A 366 -20.97 28.34 14.99
C GLY A 366 -22.11 28.94 14.18
N ILE A 367 -23.25 29.25 14.76
CA ILE A 367 -24.36 29.93 14.05
C ILE A 367 -23.96 31.39 13.74
N ALA A 368 -23.44 32.10 14.72
CA ALA A 368 -22.99 33.47 14.52
C ALA A 368 -21.82 33.57 13.54
N ILE A 369 -20.88 32.60 13.62
CA ILE A 369 -19.74 32.53 12.70
C ILE A 369 -20.22 32.24 11.28
N ALA A 370 -21.13 31.30 11.10
CA ALA A 370 -21.68 30.93 9.78
C ALA A 370 -22.36 32.13 9.12
N GLU A 371 -23.20 32.86 9.86
CA GLU A 371 -23.88 34.06 9.40
C GLU A 371 -22.88 35.15 9.00
N ALA A 372 -21.88 35.42 9.86
CA ALA A 372 -20.87 36.43 9.59
C ALA A 372 -20.01 36.11 8.35
N LEU A 373 -19.79 34.83 8.05
CA LEU A 373 -18.95 34.38 6.93
C LEU A 373 -19.75 34.01 5.67
N GLY A 374 -21.09 34.06 5.73
CA GLY A 374 -21.95 33.65 4.61
C GLY A 374 -21.88 32.15 4.32
N ILE A 375 -21.64 31.31 5.33
CA ILE A 375 -21.59 29.86 5.20
C ILE A 375 -22.97 29.29 5.48
N GLU A 376 -23.57 28.60 4.52
CA GLU A 376 -24.83 27.87 4.73
C GLU A 376 -24.62 26.73 5.72
N LEU A 377 -25.50 26.59 6.73
CA LEU A 377 -25.41 25.55 7.78
C LEU A 377 -26.05 24.21 7.36
N ASP A 378 -25.80 23.78 6.13
CA ASP A 378 -26.01 22.39 5.71
C ASP A 378 -25.00 21.43 6.38
N VAL A 379 -24.96 20.17 6.01
CA VAL A 379 -24.05 19.18 6.60
C VAL A 379 -22.58 19.59 6.41
N ALA A 380 -22.22 20.04 5.22
CA ALA A 380 -20.85 20.43 4.86
C ALA A 380 -20.44 21.75 5.57
N GLY A 381 -21.28 22.79 5.50
CA GLY A 381 -21.01 24.07 6.15
C GLY A 381 -20.97 23.98 7.68
N ARG A 382 -21.84 23.16 8.28
CA ARG A 382 -21.78 22.88 9.72
C ARG A 382 -20.48 22.18 10.11
N GLY A 383 -20.00 21.22 9.28
CA GLY A 383 -18.70 20.56 9.45
C GLY A 383 -17.55 21.59 9.38
N ARG A 384 -17.55 22.45 8.36
CA ARG A 384 -16.55 23.50 8.15
C ARG A 384 -16.50 24.49 9.33
N VAL A 385 -17.64 24.98 9.78
CA VAL A 385 -17.72 25.94 10.92
C VAL A 385 -17.23 25.29 12.21
N LYS A 386 -17.54 24.02 12.47
CA LYS A 386 -16.98 23.29 13.63
C LYS A 386 -15.45 23.20 13.56
N ALA A 387 -14.91 22.92 12.39
CA ALA A 387 -13.46 22.82 12.18
C ALA A 387 -12.78 24.20 12.34
N LEU A 388 -13.35 25.25 11.76
CA LEU A 388 -12.91 26.65 11.96
C LEU A 388 -12.86 27.02 13.44
N LEU A 389 -13.97 26.83 14.15
CA LEU A 389 -14.06 27.14 15.57
C LEU A 389 -13.02 26.38 16.40
N LYS A 390 -12.86 25.07 16.13
CA LYS A 390 -11.83 24.24 16.78
C LYS A 390 -10.42 24.75 16.52
N THR A 391 -10.10 25.13 15.28
CA THR A 391 -8.78 25.66 14.91
C THR A 391 -8.54 27.00 15.59
N TRP A 392 -9.50 27.91 15.57
CA TRP A 392 -9.38 29.23 16.20
C TRP A 392 -9.33 29.17 17.74
N ILE A 393 -9.98 28.19 18.38
CA ILE A 393 -9.77 27.91 19.81
C ILE A 393 -8.35 27.39 20.05
N GLY A 394 -7.88 26.44 19.22
CA GLY A 394 -6.55 25.86 19.34
C GLY A 394 -5.40 26.87 19.12
N THR A 395 -5.64 27.92 18.33
CA THR A 395 -4.69 29.04 18.09
C THR A 395 -4.85 30.20 19.04
N GLY A 396 -5.83 30.15 19.96
CA GLY A 396 -6.05 31.23 20.94
C GLY A 396 -6.86 32.40 20.41
N MET A 397 -7.35 32.40 19.17
CA MET A 397 -8.20 33.46 18.61
C MET A 397 -9.59 33.50 19.26
N PHE A 398 -10.06 32.35 19.74
CA PHE A 398 -11.20 32.19 20.62
C PHE A 398 -10.80 31.40 21.85
N VAL A 399 -11.51 31.62 22.96
CA VAL A 399 -11.31 30.90 24.22
C VAL A 399 -12.63 30.32 24.72
N VAL A 400 -12.54 29.17 25.38
CA VAL A 400 -13.67 28.53 26.03
C VAL A 400 -13.70 29.00 27.48
N VAL A 401 -14.80 29.63 27.92
CA VAL A 401 -14.97 30.09 29.28
C VAL A 401 -16.17 29.42 29.94
N GLU A 402 -16.07 29.11 31.24
CA GLU A 402 -17.19 28.59 31.98
C GLU A 402 -18.17 29.72 32.33
N GLY A 403 -19.44 29.53 31.98
CA GLY A 403 -20.52 30.43 32.32
C GLY A 403 -21.73 29.67 32.83
N ARG A 404 -22.86 30.36 33.08
CA ARG A 404 -24.11 29.71 33.48
C ARG A 404 -25.20 30.00 32.45
N ASP A 405 -26.01 29.00 32.12
CA ASP A 405 -27.18 29.15 31.28
C ASP A 405 -28.34 29.85 32.04
N ASP A 406 -29.46 30.07 31.36
CA ASP A 406 -30.68 30.69 31.95
C ASP A 406 -31.25 29.86 33.12
N ARG A 407 -30.89 28.57 33.20
CA ARG A 407 -31.24 27.68 34.32
C ARG A 407 -30.16 27.62 35.41
N ARG A 408 -29.17 28.55 35.34
CA ARG A 408 -28.01 28.63 36.25
C ARG A 408 -27.09 27.38 36.26
N LYS A 409 -27.20 26.51 35.25
CA LYS A 409 -26.27 25.36 35.09
C LYS A 409 -24.95 25.85 34.48
N PRO A 410 -23.80 25.33 34.96
CA PRO A 410 -22.53 25.64 34.35
C PRO A 410 -22.49 25.05 32.92
N VAL A 411 -22.12 25.87 31.95
CA VAL A 411 -21.98 25.50 30.55
C VAL A 411 -20.83 26.29 29.91
N PRO A 412 -20.09 25.71 28.94
CA PRO A 412 -19.02 26.41 28.26
C PRO A 412 -19.57 27.39 27.21
N PHE A 413 -19.00 28.60 27.19
CA PHE A 413 -19.22 29.65 26.21
C PHE A 413 -17.95 29.95 25.43
N ILE A 414 -18.11 30.52 24.25
CA ILE A 414 -17.00 31.00 23.42
C ILE A 414 -16.88 32.52 23.59
N GLU A 415 -15.68 32.97 23.91
CA GLU A 415 -15.30 34.37 23.95
C GLU A 415 -14.10 34.64 23.03
N ILE A 416 -13.86 35.92 22.75
CA ILE A 416 -12.69 36.33 21.96
C ILE A 416 -11.44 36.14 22.82
N GLY A 417 -10.45 35.48 22.27
CA GLY A 417 -9.11 35.38 22.83
C GLY A 417 -8.20 36.49 22.30
N GLU A 418 -7.22 36.16 21.51
CA GLU A 418 -6.37 37.14 20.84
C GLU A 418 -7.14 37.83 19.70
N ALA A 419 -7.12 39.17 19.70
CA ALA A 419 -7.73 39.93 18.62
C ALA A 419 -6.92 39.78 17.33
N ALA A 420 -7.61 39.62 16.20
CA ALA A 420 -6.95 39.58 14.90
C ALA A 420 -6.29 40.95 14.62
N THR A 421 -4.96 40.98 14.60
CA THR A 421 -4.15 42.15 14.24
C THR A 421 -3.88 42.19 12.73
N ASP A 422 -3.48 43.36 12.23
CA ASP A 422 -3.14 43.57 10.81
C ASP A 422 -1.91 42.78 10.40
#